data_cdca254db97f714675fdbd2522f9fd9c
#
_entry.id   cdca254db97f714675fdbd2522f9fd9c
#
_cell.length_a   1.000
_cell.length_b   1.000
_cell.length_c   1.000
_cell.angle_alpha   90.00
_cell.angle_beta   90.00
_cell.angle_gamma   90.00
#
_symmetry.space_group_name_H-M   'P 1'
#
loop_
_entity.id
_entity.type
_entity.pdbx_description
1 polymer ?
#
loop_
_entity_poly.entity_id
_entity_poly.type
_entity_poly.pdbx_seq_one_letter_code
_entity_poly.pdbx_strand_id
1 'polypeptide(L)'
;LRRGNAVLVRVTRVEGSTPRDEDAWMLINHRSTINTIGGGHVELQAIQTARAMLKEFESSDRSPSESVAELRIERRFALGPSLGQCCGGVMHLGFELLQKNTAWSTAGPAGESTVPVALFGGGHVGQAIVRALLPLPFSINWIDSRDAVFPEWNAHN
;
A
#
# COMPACT_ATOMS: atom_id res chain seq x y z
N LEU A 1 9.08 -7.47 6.75
CA LEU A 1 8.59 -7.86 5.41
C LEU A 1 9.68 -8.46 4.49
N ARG A 2 10.96 -8.28 4.80
CA ARG A 2 12.10 -8.59 3.89
C ARG A 2 12.36 -10.07 3.59
N ARG A 3 11.60 -11.05 4.11
CA ARG A 3 12.00 -12.48 3.99
C ARG A 3 10.88 -13.49 3.71
N GLY A 4 9.74 -13.07 3.18
CA GLY A 4 8.63 -13.99 2.90
C GLY A 4 7.84 -13.61 1.66
N ASN A 5 6.95 -14.50 1.22
CA ASN A 5 5.96 -14.21 0.21
C ASN A 5 4.94 -13.19 0.75
N ALA A 6 4.37 -12.40 -0.13
CA ALA A 6 3.32 -11.43 0.19
C ALA A 6 2.29 -11.38 -0.93
N VAL A 7 1.11 -10.84 -0.65
CA VAL A 7 0.09 -10.52 -1.65
C VAL A 7 -0.07 -9.01 -1.71
N LEU A 8 0.08 -8.45 -2.89
CA LEU A 8 -0.32 -7.10 -3.20
C LEU A 8 -1.81 -7.08 -3.52
N VAL A 9 -2.57 -6.30 -2.77
CA VAL A 9 -3.97 -5.99 -3.07
C VAL A 9 -4.04 -4.57 -3.58
N ARG A 10 -4.70 -4.36 -4.73
CA ARG A 10 -4.88 -3.04 -5.34
C ARG A 10 -6.35 -2.83 -5.69
N VAL A 11 -6.84 -1.62 -5.51
CA VAL A 11 -8.13 -1.17 -6.04
C VAL A 11 -7.96 -0.97 -7.54
N THR A 12 -8.57 -1.84 -8.35
CA THR A 12 -8.45 -1.80 -9.82
C THR A 12 -9.56 -0.99 -10.47
N ARG A 13 -10.72 -0.88 -9.80
CA ARG A 13 -11.86 -0.11 -10.27
C ARG A 13 -12.80 0.22 -9.11
N VAL A 14 -13.44 1.38 -9.18
CA VAL A 14 -14.47 1.81 -8.23
C VAL A 14 -15.74 2.25 -8.94
N GLU A 15 -16.89 2.06 -8.28
CA GLU A 15 -18.21 2.51 -8.76
C GLU A 15 -18.97 3.12 -7.60
N GLY A 16 -19.46 4.34 -7.76
CA GLY A 16 -20.20 5.05 -6.70
C GLY A 16 -19.28 5.51 -5.55
N SER A 17 -19.84 5.60 -4.34
CA SER A 17 -19.12 6.08 -3.16
C SER A 17 -18.28 4.97 -2.55
N THR A 18 -16.97 5.15 -2.51
CA THR A 18 -15.98 4.19 -2.00
C THR A 18 -15.05 4.84 -0.99
N PRO A 19 -14.46 4.09 -0.04
CA PRO A 19 -13.56 4.63 0.97
C PRO A 19 -12.19 5.05 0.41
N ARG A 20 -11.79 4.52 -0.75
CA ARG A 20 -10.54 4.84 -1.45
C ARG A 20 -10.78 4.77 -2.95
N ASP A 21 -9.99 5.53 -3.69
CA ASP A 21 -9.99 5.56 -5.15
C ASP A 21 -9.19 4.41 -5.76
N GLU A 22 -9.22 4.33 -7.09
CA GLU A 22 -8.38 3.43 -7.87
C GLU A 22 -6.90 3.65 -7.52
N ASP A 23 -6.11 2.61 -7.73
CA ASP A 23 -4.68 2.52 -7.38
C ASP A 23 -4.34 2.50 -5.87
N ALA A 24 -5.29 2.73 -4.96
CA ALA A 24 -5.06 2.44 -3.55
C ALA A 24 -4.66 0.98 -3.38
N TRP A 25 -3.64 0.73 -2.55
CA TRP A 25 -3.06 -0.60 -2.41
C TRP A 25 -2.77 -0.97 -0.96
N MET A 26 -2.62 -2.26 -0.73
CA MET A 26 -2.22 -2.82 0.54
C MET A 26 -1.34 -4.06 0.29
N LEU A 27 -0.23 -4.17 1.02
CA LEU A 27 0.62 -5.35 0.99
C LEU A 27 0.38 -6.20 2.22
N ILE A 28 0.13 -7.49 2.02
CA ILE A 28 -0.26 -8.42 3.08
C ILE A 28 0.69 -9.60 3.12
N ASN A 29 1.21 -9.91 4.29
CA ASN A 29 1.85 -11.18 4.58
C ASN A 29 1.11 -11.94 5.69
N HIS A 30 1.66 -13.06 6.17
CA HIS A 30 1.02 -13.86 7.22
C HIS A 30 0.82 -13.12 8.55
N ARG A 31 1.66 -12.13 8.86
CA ARG A 31 1.71 -11.49 10.18
C ARG A 31 1.32 -10.02 10.18
N SER A 32 1.54 -9.33 9.06
CA SER A 32 1.41 -7.88 8.98
C SER A 32 0.79 -7.43 7.67
N THR A 33 0.30 -6.20 7.69
CA THR A 33 -0.18 -5.45 6.53
C THR A 33 0.57 -4.11 6.47
N ILE A 34 0.78 -3.62 5.26
CA ILE A 34 1.30 -2.27 5.00
C ILE A 34 0.29 -1.55 4.14
N ASN A 35 0.04 -0.28 4.43
CA ASN A 35 -0.92 0.57 3.77
C ASN A 35 -2.38 0.08 3.95
N THR A 36 -3.35 0.70 3.27
CA THR A 36 -4.79 0.43 3.43
C THR A 36 -5.54 0.70 2.13
N ILE A 37 -6.57 -0.09 1.89
CA ILE A 37 -7.57 0.12 0.83
C ILE A 37 -8.86 0.77 1.34
N GLY A 38 -8.82 1.38 2.55
CA GLY A 38 -9.92 2.15 3.12
C GLY A 38 -10.55 1.56 4.39
N GLY A 39 -10.02 0.46 4.90
CA GLY A 39 -10.48 -0.14 6.17
C GLY A 39 -11.81 -0.87 6.07
N GLY A 40 -12.39 -1.15 7.24
CA GLY A 40 -13.71 -1.80 7.36
C GLY A 40 -13.74 -3.26 6.91
N HIS A 41 -14.95 -3.72 6.59
CA HIS A 41 -15.20 -5.12 6.26
C HIS A 41 -14.54 -5.56 4.95
N VAL A 42 -14.49 -4.68 3.94
CA VAL A 42 -13.84 -4.99 2.65
C VAL A 42 -12.34 -5.26 2.85
N GLU A 43 -11.67 -4.47 3.67
CA GLU A 43 -10.26 -4.67 3.96
C GLU A 43 -10.04 -5.98 4.74
N LEU A 44 -10.89 -6.28 5.72
CA LEU A 44 -10.84 -7.54 6.45
C LEU A 44 -10.98 -8.75 5.51
N GLN A 45 -11.94 -8.73 4.59
CA GLN A 45 -12.11 -9.78 3.58
C GLN A 45 -10.93 -9.87 2.62
N ALA A 46 -10.36 -8.73 2.23
CA ALA A 46 -9.15 -8.71 1.40
C ALA A 46 -7.96 -9.36 2.12
N ILE A 47 -7.75 -9.07 3.41
CA ILE A 47 -6.71 -9.70 4.22
C ILE A 47 -6.91 -11.20 4.33
N GLN A 48 -8.14 -11.65 4.57
CA GLN A 48 -8.47 -13.09 4.65
C GLN A 48 -8.19 -13.80 3.31
N THR A 49 -8.63 -13.20 2.20
CA THR A 49 -8.38 -13.70 0.84
C THR A 49 -6.88 -13.81 0.55
N ALA A 50 -6.13 -12.75 0.81
CA ALA A 50 -4.68 -12.71 0.58
C ALA A 50 -3.94 -13.77 1.41
N ARG A 51 -4.31 -13.95 2.67
CA ARG A 51 -3.71 -14.98 3.53
C ARG A 51 -4.08 -16.40 3.11
N ALA A 52 -5.28 -16.62 2.59
CA ALA A 52 -5.67 -17.91 2.01
C ALA A 52 -4.82 -18.22 0.76
N MET A 53 -4.60 -17.24 -0.13
CA MET A 53 -3.72 -17.39 -1.29
C MET A 53 -2.28 -17.73 -0.89
N LEU A 54 -1.73 -17.06 0.14
CA LEU A 54 -0.39 -17.35 0.65
C LEU A 54 -0.29 -18.80 1.16
N LYS A 55 -1.28 -19.24 1.93
CA LYS A 55 -1.33 -20.60 2.47
C LYS A 55 -1.42 -21.66 1.35
N GLU A 56 -2.27 -21.43 0.37
CA GLU A 56 -2.44 -22.32 -0.79
C GLU A 56 -1.15 -22.41 -1.60
N PHE A 57 -0.51 -21.28 -1.87
CA PHE A 57 0.77 -21.24 -2.58
C PHE A 57 1.86 -22.01 -1.85
N GLU A 58 1.98 -21.84 -0.54
CA GLU A 58 3.02 -22.49 0.27
C GLU A 58 2.77 -23.99 0.49
N SER A 59 1.52 -24.43 0.40
CA SER A 59 1.16 -25.85 0.48
C SER A 59 1.23 -26.59 -0.87
N SER A 60 1.30 -25.85 -1.97
CA SER A 60 1.43 -26.43 -3.30
C SER A 60 2.89 -26.78 -3.62
N ASP A 61 3.12 -27.98 -4.15
CA ASP A 61 4.43 -28.47 -4.59
C ASP A 61 4.86 -27.83 -5.94
N ARG A 62 4.49 -26.54 -6.13
CA ARG A 62 4.77 -25.81 -7.37
C ARG A 62 6.23 -25.46 -7.50
N SER A 63 6.79 -25.74 -8.68
CA SER A 63 8.16 -25.34 -9.03
C SER A 63 8.27 -23.80 -9.06
N PRO A 64 9.40 -23.22 -8.61
CA PRO A 64 9.65 -21.76 -8.67
C PRO A 64 9.62 -21.17 -10.08
N SER A 65 9.54 -21.99 -11.13
CA SER A 65 9.54 -21.58 -12.53
C SER A 65 8.15 -21.36 -13.14
N GLU A 66 7.07 -21.68 -12.45
CA GLU A 66 5.72 -21.38 -12.95
C GLU A 66 5.47 -19.88 -12.90
N SER A 67 5.05 -19.31 -14.02
CA SER A 67 4.99 -17.87 -14.24
C SER A 67 4.08 -17.19 -13.21
N VAL A 68 4.58 -16.11 -12.60
CA VAL A 68 3.87 -15.24 -11.64
C VAL A 68 2.53 -14.70 -12.19
N ALA A 69 2.34 -14.73 -13.51
CA ALA A 69 1.11 -14.29 -14.18
C ALA A 69 -0.13 -15.13 -13.80
N GLU A 70 0.04 -16.39 -13.36
CA GLU A 70 -1.09 -17.26 -13.00
C GLU A 70 -1.63 -17.04 -11.58
N LEU A 71 -0.99 -16.19 -10.78
CA LEU A 71 -1.36 -15.93 -9.39
C LEU A 71 -2.01 -14.55 -9.18
N ARG A 72 -2.68 -14.06 -10.22
CA ARG A 72 -3.53 -12.87 -10.14
C ARG A 72 -4.99 -13.29 -10.12
N ILE A 73 -5.73 -12.76 -9.14
CA ILE A 73 -7.19 -12.88 -9.12
C ILE A 73 -7.80 -11.50 -8.94
N GLU A 74 -8.99 -11.30 -9.48
CA GLU A 74 -9.79 -10.10 -9.26
C GLU A 74 -11.09 -10.48 -8.56
N ARG A 75 -11.52 -9.65 -7.60
CA ARG A 75 -12.77 -9.83 -6.87
C ARG A 75 -13.53 -8.53 -6.76
N ARG A 76 -14.85 -8.63 -6.93
CA ARG A 76 -15.80 -7.53 -6.78
C ARG A 76 -16.39 -7.53 -5.37
N PHE A 77 -16.38 -6.37 -4.72
CA PHE A 77 -16.95 -6.14 -3.41
C PHE A 77 -18.02 -5.05 -3.49
N ALA A 78 -19.28 -5.44 -3.32
CA ALA A 78 -20.36 -4.48 -3.18
C ALA A 78 -20.37 -3.97 -1.74
N LEU A 79 -20.12 -2.68 -1.58
CA LEU A 79 -20.16 -2.00 -0.28
C LEU A 79 -21.63 -1.70 0.07
N GLY A 80 -22.00 -1.81 1.33
CA GLY A 80 -23.36 -1.48 1.70
C GLY A 80 -23.69 -1.88 3.14
N PRO A 81 -24.93 -1.65 3.58
CA PRO A 81 -25.37 -1.93 4.96
C PRO A 81 -25.18 -3.39 5.37
N SER A 82 -25.26 -4.33 4.42
CA SER A 82 -25.00 -5.76 4.67
C SER A 82 -23.58 -6.07 5.13
N LEU A 83 -22.62 -5.16 4.84
CA LEU A 83 -21.23 -5.24 5.27
C LEU A 83 -20.90 -4.26 6.40
N GLY A 84 -21.92 -3.62 7.01
CA GLY A 84 -21.71 -2.63 8.07
C GLY A 84 -20.96 -1.38 7.61
N GLN A 85 -21.01 -1.06 6.31
CA GLN A 85 -20.33 0.12 5.73
C GLN A 85 -21.34 1.18 5.33
N CYS A 86 -20.96 2.46 5.55
CA CYS A 86 -21.77 3.62 5.15
C CYS A 86 -21.66 3.94 3.65
N CYS A 87 -20.61 3.41 2.96
CA CYS A 87 -20.42 3.58 1.53
C CYS A 87 -21.29 2.60 0.76
N GLY A 88 -22.04 3.09 -0.25
CA GLY A 88 -22.94 2.28 -1.08
C GLY A 88 -22.36 1.89 -2.45
N GLY A 89 -21.05 2.05 -2.66
CA GLY A 89 -20.40 1.81 -3.94
C GLY A 89 -19.95 0.36 -4.15
N VAL A 90 -19.13 0.16 -5.17
CA VAL A 90 -18.50 -1.13 -5.50
C VAL A 90 -17.02 -0.92 -5.65
N MET A 91 -16.22 -1.83 -5.09
CA MET A 91 -14.76 -1.89 -5.29
C MET A 91 -14.39 -3.19 -6.01
N HIS A 92 -13.53 -3.09 -6.99
CA HIS A 92 -12.85 -4.22 -7.60
C HIS A 92 -11.43 -4.27 -7.07
N LEU A 93 -11.04 -5.42 -6.53
CA LEU A 93 -9.72 -5.62 -5.95
C LEU A 93 -8.95 -6.67 -6.74
N GLY A 94 -7.79 -6.28 -7.26
CA GLY A 94 -6.80 -7.18 -7.81
C GLY A 94 -5.87 -7.70 -6.71
N PHE A 95 -5.61 -9.00 -6.71
CA PHE A 95 -4.68 -9.67 -5.80
C PHE A 95 -3.54 -10.27 -6.62
N GLU A 96 -2.33 -9.95 -6.27
CA GLU A 96 -1.12 -10.43 -6.93
C GLU A 96 -0.16 -11.03 -5.91
N LEU A 97 0.22 -12.30 -6.10
CA LEU A 97 1.22 -12.94 -5.26
C LEU A 97 2.62 -12.44 -5.62
N LEU A 98 3.34 -11.94 -4.64
CA LEU A 98 4.74 -11.53 -4.74
C LEU A 98 5.61 -12.56 -4.04
N GLN A 99 6.52 -13.17 -4.78
CA GLN A 99 7.46 -14.14 -4.24
C GLN A 99 8.61 -13.43 -3.51
N LYS A 100 9.27 -14.15 -2.59
CA LYS A 100 10.37 -13.66 -1.76
C LYS A 100 11.49 -12.91 -2.51
N ASN A 101 11.73 -13.27 -3.77
CA ASN A 101 12.78 -12.69 -4.61
C ASN A 101 12.27 -11.56 -5.53
N THR A 102 10.98 -11.23 -5.48
CA THR A 102 10.43 -10.12 -6.26
C THR A 102 10.97 -8.81 -5.70
N ALA A 103 11.63 -8.02 -6.54
CA ALA A 103 12.05 -6.68 -6.17
C ALA A 103 10.80 -5.85 -5.86
N TRP A 104 10.65 -5.48 -4.59
CA TRP A 104 9.54 -4.67 -4.11
C TRP A 104 10.07 -3.30 -3.68
N SER A 105 9.49 -2.24 -4.20
CA SER A 105 9.72 -0.88 -3.72
C SER A 105 8.72 -0.56 -2.61
N THR A 106 9.21 -0.08 -1.47
CA THR A 106 8.35 0.44 -0.40
C THR A 106 7.58 1.71 -0.81
N ALA A 107 7.92 2.28 -1.95
CA ALA A 107 7.17 3.37 -2.58
C ALA A 107 5.83 2.91 -3.20
N GLY A 108 5.50 1.63 -3.08
CA GLY A 108 4.31 1.05 -3.71
C GLY A 108 4.54 0.63 -5.16
N PRO A 109 3.49 0.19 -5.86
CA PRO A 109 3.55 -0.05 -7.29
C PRO A 109 3.95 1.25 -7.99
N ALA A 110 4.87 1.16 -8.95
CA ALA A 110 5.33 2.32 -9.72
C ALA A 110 4.12 3.11 -10.24
N GLY A 111 3.91 4.32 -9.74
CA GLY A 111 2.79 5.16 -10.17
C GLY A 111 2.14 6.02 -9.09
N GLU A 112 2.47 5.89 -7.81
CA GLU A 112 2.02 6.93 -6.87
C GLU A 112 2.76 8.24 -7.20
N SER A 113 2.06 9.12 -7.90
CA SER A 113 2.53 10.47 -8.14
C SER A 113 2.61 11.19 -6.79
N THR A 114 3.81 11.45 -6.33
CA THR A 114 3.99 12.30 -5.15
C THR A 114 3.66 13.74 -5.51
N VAL A 115 2.91 14.41 -4.65
CA VAL A 115 2.64 15.85 -4.81
C VAL A 115 3.91 16.63 -4.43
N PRO A 116 4.50 17.42 -5.34
CA PRO A 116 5.68 18.20 -5.01
C PRO A 116 5.35 19.34 -4.05
N VAL A 117 6.11 19.45 -2.97
CA VAL A 117 5.99 20.51 -1.96
C VAL A 117 7.34 21.20 -1.80
N ALA A 118 7.37 22.52 -1.92
CA ALA A 118 8.52 23.34 -1.54
C ALA A 118 8.28 23.92 -0.15
N LEU A 119 9.10 23.55 0.82
CA LEU A 119 9.05 24.04 2.20
C LEU A 119 10.23 24.96 2.47
N PHE A 120 9.94 26.21 2.78
CA PHE A 120 10.94 27.20 3.16
C PHE A 120 11.02 27.35 4.68
N GLY A 121 12.21 27.17 5.24
CA GLY A 121 12.49 27.28 6.66
C GLY A 121 12.82 25.96 7.32
N GLY A 122 14.05 25.77 7.77
CA GLY A 122 14.60 24.57 8.44
C GLY A 122 14.46 24.57 9.96
N GLY A 123 13.81 25.57 10.57
CA GLY A 123 13.61 25.66 12.01
C GLY A 123 12.63 24.62 12.58
N HIS A 124 12.27 24.75 13.85
CA HIS A 124 11.40 23.79 14.56
C HIS A 124 10.08 23.52 13.85
N VAL A 125 9.44 24.56 13.29
CA VAL A 125 8.18 24.43 12.54
C VAL A 125 8.40 23.63 11.25
N GLY A 126 9.43 23.97 10.47
CA GLY A 126 9.77 23.23 9.25
C GLY A 126 10.04 21.75 9.54
N GLN A 127 10.81 21.45 10.60
CA GLN A 127 11.06 20.07 11.03
C GLN A 127 9.77 19.33 11.40
N ALA A 128 8.85 19.99 12.10
CA ALA A 128 7.56 19.37 12.48
C ALA A 128 6.70 19.10 11.24
N ILE A 129 6.66 20.03 10.28
CA ILE A 129 5.93 19.84 9.02
C ILE A 129 6.52 18.68 8.21
N VAL A 130 7.84 18.62 8.05
CA VAL A 130 8.48 17.51 7.32
C VAL A 130 8.15 16.17 7.97
N ARG A 131 8.27 16.05 9.29
CA ARG A 131 7.90 14.81 10.01
C ARG A 131 6.44 14.40 9.78
N ALA A 132 5.53 15.35 9.71
CA ALA A 132 4.12 15.08 9.45
C ALA A 132 3.87 14.65 7.98
N LEU A 133 4.64 15.17 7.03
CA LEU A 133 4.48 14.89 5.61
C LEU A 133 5.24 13.64 5.13
N LEU A 134 6.31 13.21 5.83
CA LEU A 134 7.11 12.05 5.44
C LEU A 134 6.31 10.76 5.18
N PRO A 135 5.27 10.40 5.96
CA PRO A 135 4.47 9.21 5.71
C PRO A 135 3.40 9.40 4.62
N LEU A 136 3.29 10.58 4.03
CA LEU A 136 2.28 10.94 3.03
C LEU A 136 2.90 11.00 1.63
N PRO A 137 2.10 10.94 0.55
CA PRO A 137 2.59 10.92 -0.81
C PRO A 137 3.07 12.31 -1.29
N PHE A 138 4.03 12.89 -0.59
CA PHE A 138 4.65 14.15 -0.95
C PHE A 138 6.13 13.98 -1.30
N SER A 139 6.57 14.72 -2.32
CA SER A 139 7.98 14.93 -2.63
C SER A 139 8.39 16.29 -2.08
N ILE A 140 9.18 16.31 -1.01
CA ILE A 140 9.47 17.52 -0.26
C ILE A 140 10.83 18.09 -0.68
N ASN A 141 10.84 19.28 -1.27
CA ASN A 141 12.02 20.10 -1.42
C ASN A 141 12.13 21.05 -0.22
N TRP A 142 13.01 20.72 0.71
CA TRP A 142 13.18 21.50 1.93
C TRP A 142 14.34 22.48 1.77
N ILE A 143 14.05 23.78 1.94
CA ILE A 143 14.93 24.88 1.59
C ILE A 143 15.14 25.79 2.80
N ASP A 144 16.40 26.09 3.13
CA ASP A 144 16.79 27.12 4.10
C ASP A 144 18.11 27.76 3.64
N SER A 145 18.32 29.01 3.97
CA SER A 145 19.55 29.75 3.65
C SER A 145 20.71 29.44 4.61
N ARG A 146 20.48 28.70 5.67
CA ARG A 146 21.46 28.34 6.71
C ARG A 146 21.89 26.89 6.54
N ASP A 147 23.17 26.60 6.43
CA ASP A 147 23.68 25.25 6.17
C ASP A 147 23.48 24.25 7.31
N ALA A 148 23.43 24.70 8.58
CA ALA A 148 23.39 23.82 9.75
C ALA A 148 21.99 23.60 10.34
N VAL A 149 20.92 23.90 9.60
CA VAL A 149 19.53 23.81 10.13
C VAL A 149 18.89 22.44 9.93
N PHE A 150 19.38 21.68 8.97
CA PHE A 150 18.80 20.39 8.64
C PHE A 150 19.27 19.32 9.62
N PRO A 151 18.36 18.52 10.21
CA PRO A 151 18.75 17.41 11.05
C PRO A 151 19.48 16.34 10.22
N GLU A 152 20.47 15.69 10.81
CA GLU A 152 21.04 14.47 10.24
C GLU A 152 19.97 13.38 10.28
N TRP A 153 19.32 13.16 9.15
CA TRP A 153 18.37 12.06 8.98
C TRP A 153 19.18 10.80 8.71
N ASN A 154 19.28 9.94 9.70
CA ASN A 154 19.72 8.58 9.43
C ASN A 154 18.71 7.93 8.50
N ALA A 155 19.10 7.66 7.25
CA ALA A 155 18.30 7.05 6.18
C ALA A 155 17.92 5.57 6.49
N HIS A 156 17.79 5.19 7.75
CA HIS A 156 17.64 3.81 8.22
C HIS A 156 16.49 3.64 9.22
N ASN A 157 15.36 4.34 9.01
CA ASN A 157 14.12 3.94 9.69
C ASN A 157 13.01 3.71 8.66
#